data_04201da986388019d5c4b8aa4154d45a
#
_entry.id   04201da986388019d5c4b8aa4154d45a
#
_cell.length_a   1.000
_cell.length_b   1.000
_cell.length_c   1.000
_cell.angle_alpha   90.00
_cell.angle_beta   90.00
_cell.angle_gamma   90.00
#
_symmetry.space_group_name_H-M   'P 1'
#
loop_
_entity.id
_entity.type
_entity.pdbx_description
1 polymer ?
#
loop_
_entity_poly.entity_id
_entity_poly.type
_entity_poly.pdbx_seq_one_letter_code
_entity_poly.pdbx_strand_id
1 'polypeptide(L)'
;MRADGEFFCWESVHAATKAGFQFIIANKRAKPPFDPAAWYQPRRRSPIQYNSCVYRPLGWQFPCRFVAMRIPNEQDASPGQPLQGELFEEDQYTYRVFCTNLRGKPHKITARYDKRADAENLIGEAKREGLDAIPSAKFKNNNAYFQIVLMAYNLWRYYKMLAQKSTREPASKEPDPLTGIQDNTIRIARLKLLLIAAKLAFHNNRDQVKFSIYDTRTPSMQKFLRFLDHARAKVRPWVQGTLWPCRFTLNAS
;
A
#
# COMPACT_ATOMS: atom_id res chain seq x y z
N MET A 1 -12.27 -8.79 -7.40
CA MET A 1 -12.80 -7.72 -6.51
C MET A 1 -12.42 -8.06 -5.06
N ARG A 2 -12.04 -7.06 -4.26
CA ARG A 2 -11.85 -7.17 -2.79
C ARG A 2 -12.71 -6.09 -2.15
N ALA A 3 -13.61 -6.47 -1.26
CA ALA A 3 -14.55 -5.55 -0.64
C ALA A 3 -14.65 -5.80 0.88
N ASP A 4 -15.00 -4.75 1.62
CA ASP A 4 -15.19 -4.88 3.05
C ASP A 4 -16.59 -5.44 3.40
N GLY A 5 -16.88 -5.55 4.70
CA GLY A 5 -18.10 -6.18 5.16
C GLY A 5 -19.38 -5.39 4.87
N GLU A 6 -19.30 -4.11 4.46
CA GLU A 6 -20.47 -3.35 4.04
C GLU A 6 -21.04 -3.86 2.71
N PHE A 7 -20.17 -4.45 1.88
CA PHE A 7 -20.56 -5.08 0.62
C PHE A 7 -21.00 -6.55 0.79
N PHE A 8 -21.07 -7.06 2.02
CA PHE A 8 -21.53 -8.40 2.27
C PHE A 8 -23.07 -8.48 2.22
N CYS A 9 -23.61 -8.50 1.04
CA CYS A 9 -25.02 -8.70 0.75
C CYS A 9 -25.21 -9.59 -0.48
N TRP A 10 -26.41 -10.14 -0.61
CA TRP A 10 -26.77 -11.01 -1.73
C TRP A 10 -26.56 -10.33 -3.08
N GLU A 11 -27.00 -9.09 -3.22
CA GLU A 11 -26.96 -8.31 -4.46
C GLU A 11 -25.53 -8.16 -4.97
N SER A 12 -24.60 -7.83 -4.08
CA SER A 12 -23.18 -7.65 -4.42
C SER A 12 -22.54 -8.97 -4.87
N VAL A 13 -22.82 -10.06 -4.16
CA VAL A 13 -22.27 -11.37 -4.49
C VAL A 13 -22.89 -11.92 -5.77
N HIS A 14 -24.18 -11.76 -5.95
CA HIS A 14 -24.89 -12.16 -7.17
C HIS A 14 -24.39 -11.37 -8.40
N ALA A 15 -24.30 -10.05 -8.30
CA ALA A 15 -23.78 -9.19 -9.37
C ALA A 15 -22.34 -9.57 -9.75
N ALA A 16 -21.46 -9.77 -8.76
CA ALA A 16 -20.07 -10.18 -9.00
C ALA A 16 -20.01 -11.57 -9.70
N THR A 17 -20.85 -12.51 -9.25
CA THR A 17 -20.91 -13.86 -9.83
C THR A 17 -21.45 -13.82 -11.27
N LYS A 18 -22.54 -13.09 -11.50
CA LYS A 18 -23.14 -12.91 -12.84
C LYS A 18 -22.18 -12.25 -13.83
N ALA A 19 -21.39 -11.28 -13.35
CA ALA A 19 -20.38 -10.62 -14.18
C ALA A 19 -19.08 -11.44 -14.35
N GLY A 20 -18.98 -12.64 -13.78
CA GLY A 20 -17.79 -13.50 -13.86
C GLY A 20 -16.59 -12.99 -13.06
N PHE A 21 -16.78 -12.08 -12.13
CA PHE A 21 -15.69 -11.56 -11.31
C PHE A 21 -15.28 -12.52 -10.20
N GLN A 22 -13.98 -12.65 -10.01
CA GLN A 22 -13.42 -13.22 -8.79
C GLN A 22 -13.55 -12.22 -7.64
N PHE A 23 -14.07 -12.66 -6.48
CA PHE A 23 -14.25 -11.78 -5.35
C PHE A 23 -13.78 -12.38 -4.03
N ILE A 24 -13.44 -11.52 -3.09
CA ILE A 24 -13.25 -11.79 -1.67
C ILE A 24 -13.94 -10.64 -0.92
N ILE A 25 -14.97 -10.95 -0.12
CA ILE A 25 -15.73 -9.96 0.64
C ILE A 25 -15.64 -10.35 2.12
N ALA A 26 -15.27 -9.41 2.99
CA ALA A 26 -15.27 -9.66 4.42
C ALA A 26 -16.70 -9.95 4.90
N ASN A 27 -16.86 -11.00 5.70
CA ASN A 27 -18.16 -11.35 6.27
C ASN A 27 -18.37 -10.56 7.57
N LYS A 28 -19.54 -9.95 7.71
CA LYS A 28 -19.95 -9.23 8.93
C LYS A 28 -21.07 -9.94 9.72
N ARG A 29 -21.89 -10.72 9.06
CA ARG A 29 -23.20 -11.13 9.62
C ARG A 29 -23.48 -12.64 9.58
N ALA A 30 -22.93 -13.35 8.60
CA ALA A 30 -23.17 -14.79 8.50
C ALA A 30 -22.29 -15.55 9.50
N LYS A 31 -22.85 -16.58 10.10
CA LYS A 31 -22.13 -17.54 10.96
C LYS A 31 -22.02 -18.88 10.22
N PRO A 32 -21.08 -19.06 9.29
CA PRO A 32 -20.91 -20.32 8.58
C PRO A 32 -20.48 -21.41 9.54
N PRO A 33 -21.02 -22.64 9.40
CA PRO A 33 -20.70 -23.78 10.26
C PRO A 33 -19.32 -24.34 9.84
N PHE A 34 -18.25 -23.86 10.42
CA PHE A 34 -16.93 -24.44 10.22
C PHE A 34 -16.77 -25.70 11.05
N ASP A 35 -16.31 -26.78 10.40
CA ASP A 35 -15.99 -28.02 11.10
C ASP A 35 -14.83 -27.79 12.07
N PRO A 36 -15.00 -28.04 13.38
CA PRO A 36 -13.96 -27.88 14.37
C PRO A 36 -12.70 -28.72 14.09
N ALA A 37 -12.85 -29.91 13.47
CA ALA A 37 -11.72 -30.78 13.15
C ALA A 37 -10.94 -30.36 11.90
N ALA A 38 -11.50 -29.47 11.07
CA ALA A 38 -10.90 -29.07 9.80
C ALA A 38 -9.99 -27.82 9.88
N TRP A 39 -9.76 -27.29 11.06
CA TRP A 39 -8.80 -26.19 11.25
C TRP A 39 -7.38 -26.67 11.04
N TYR A 40 -6.61 -25.96 10.19
CA TYR A 40 -5.23 -26.31 9.92
C TYR A 40 -4.32 -25.09 9.99
N GLN A 41 -3.06 -25.35 10.31
CA GLN A 41 -2.02 -24.36 10.47
C GLN A 41 -0.98 -24.53 9.34
N PRO A 42 -0.89 -23.59 8.38
CA PRO A 42 0.01 -23.75 7.21
C PRO A 42 1.48 -23.55 7.56
N ARG A 43 1.79 -22.87 8.67
CA ARG A 43 3.15 -22.58 9.15
C ARG A 43 3.29 -22.95 10.60
N ARG A 44 4.19 -23.88 10.90
CA ARG A 44 4.40 -24.44 12.25
C ARG A 44 4.67 -23.38 13.35
N ARG A 45 5.23 -22.22 13.00
CA ARG A 45 5.54 -21.13 13.95
C ARG A 45 4.45 -20.04 14.04
N SER A 46 3.40 -20.11 13.25
CA SER A 46 2.33 -19.11 13.27
C SER A 46 1.14 -19.66 14.04
N PRO A 47 0.61 -18.95 15.04
CA PRO A 47 -0.56 -19.43 15.79
C PRO A 47 -1.86 -19.41 14.97
N ILE A 48 -1.81 -18.83 13.77
CA ILE A 48 -2.98 -18.59 12.93
C ILE A 48 -3.45 -19.91 12.29
N GLN A 49 -4.72 -20.23 12.48
CA GLN A 49 -5.37 -21.37 11.88
C GLN A 49 -6.40 -20.95 10.84
N TYR A 50 -6.63 -21.83 9.87
CA TYR A 50 -7.50 -21.57 8.73
C TYR A 50 -8.48 -22.70 8.51
N ASN A 51 -9.69 -22.35 8.03
CA ASN A 51 -10.71 -23.30 7.66
C ASN A 51 -11.49 -22.80 6.44
N SER A 52 -12.28 -23.67 5.80
CA SER A 52 -13.25 -23.25 4.80
C SER A 52 -14.43 -24.20 4.74
N CYS A 53 -15.60 -23.64 4.52
CA CYS A 53 -16.82 -24.39 4.30
C CYS A 53 -17.60 -23.81 3.11
N VAL A 54 -18.58 -24.57 2.66
CA VAL A 54 -19.60 -24.09 1.72
C VAL A 54 -20.87 -23.91 2.51
N TYR A 55 -21.43 -22.71 2.48
CA TYR A 55 -22.61 -22.37 3.27
C TYR A 55 -23.53 -21.43 2.48
N ARG A 56 -24.82 -21.58 2.67
CA ARG A 56 -25.85 -20.73 2.09
C ARG A 56 -26.48 -19.86 3.19
N PRO A 57 -26.15 -18.57 3.29
CA PRO A 57 -26.78 -17.67 4.22
C PRO A 57 -28.30 -17.57 3.98
N LEU A 58 -29.04 -17.24 5.03
CA LEU A 58 -30.49 -17.06 4.94
C LEU A 58 -30.82 -15.98 3.91
N GLY A 59 -31.79 -16.27 3.03
CA GLY A 59 -32.20 -15.36 1.94
C GLY A 59 -31.34 -15.43 0.68
N TRP A 60 -30.28 -16.21 0.66
CA TRP A 60 -29.44 -16.36 -0.54
C TRP A 60 -29.93 -17.51 -1.42
N GLN A 61 -29.85 -17.33 -2.75
CA GLN A 61 -30.36 -18.32 -3.71
C GLN A 61 -29.39 -19.48 -3.94
N PHE A 62 -28.08 -19.28 -3.75
CA PHE A 62 -27.08 -20.32 -3.89
C PHE A 62 -26.02 -20.29 -2.77
N PRO A 63 -25.39 -21.44 -2.49
CA PRO A 63 -24.33 -21.50 -1.50
C PRO A 63 -23.06 -20.82 -2.02
N CYS A 64 -22.30 -20.23 -1.09
CA CYS A 64 -21.00 -19.65 -1.36
C CYS A 64 -19.93 -20.32 -0.51
N ARG A 65 -18.70 -20.19 -0.95
CA ARG A 65 -17.54 -20.61 -0.16
C ARG A 65 -17.20 -19.55 0.87
N PHE A 66 -17.08 -19.96 2.11
CA PHE A 66 -16.57 -19.16 3.21
C PHE A 66 -15.18 -19.66 3.60
N VAL A 67 -14.30 -18.72 3.85
CA VAL A 67 -12.93 -18.96 4.31
C VAL A 67 -12.76 -18.21 5.61
N ALA A 68 -12.26 -18.89 6.63
CA ALA A 68 -11.98 -18.28 7.92
C ALA A 68 -10.51 -18.40 8.30
N MET A 69 -10.06 -17.43 9.05
CA MET A 69 -8.86 -17.50 9.86
C MET A 69 -9.21 -17.21 11.32
N ARG A 70 -8.55 -17.90 12.24
CA ARG A 70 -8.65 -17.63 13.66
C ARG A 70 -7.26 -17.44 14.27
N ILE A 71 -7.20 -16.53 15.20
CA ILE A 71 -5.98 -16.16 15.94
C ILE A 71 -6.31 -16.34 17.41
N PRO A 72 -5.50 -17.08 18.18
CA PRO A 72 -5.68 -17.16 19.63
C PRO A 72 -5.63 -15.76 20.24
N ASN A 73 -6.56 -15.44 21.12
CA ASN A 73 -6.48 -14.21 21.89
C ASN A 73 -5.30 -14.36 22.86
N GLU A 74 -4.37 -13.39 22.85
CA GLU A 74 -3.39 -13.29 23.91
C GLU A 74 -4.16 -13.02 25.21
N GLN A 75 -4.20 -13.99 26.09
CA GLN A 75 -4.66 -13.74 27.45
C GLN A 75 -3.62 -12.85 28.09
N ASP A 76 -3.97 -11.57 28.34
CA ASP A 76 -3.27 -10.74 29.31
C ASP A 76 -3.42 -11.43 30.67
N ALA A 77 -2.51 -12.32 30.97
CA ALA A 77 -2.38 -12.93 32.28
C ALA A 77 -1.87 -11.86 33.26
N SER A 78 -2.77 -11.01 33.72
CA SER A 78 -2.55 -10.23 34.93
C SER A 78 -2.58 -11.22 36.10
N PRO A 79 -1.48 -11.44 36.82
CA PRO A 79 -1.46 -12.38 37.93
C PRO A 79 -2.36 -11.86 39.03
N GLY A 80 -3.49 -12.53 39.26
CA GLY A 80 -4.33 -12.30 40.45
C GLY A 80 -5.83 -12.07 40.23
N GLN A 81 -6.38 -12.09 39.03
CA GLN A 81 -7.83 -12.13 38.84
C GLN A 81 -8.31 -13.55 38.51
N PRO A 82 -9.33 -14.06 39.22
CA PRO A 82 -9.94 -15.34 38.87
C PRO A 82 -10.61 -15.20 37.48
N LEU A 83 -10.28 -16.12 36.58
CA LEU A 83 -10.85 -16.27 35.24
C LEU A 83 -12.37 -16.48 35.33
N GLN A 84 -13.16 -15.43 35.33
CA GLN A 84 -14.58 -15.46 35.05
C GLN A 84 -14.75 -15.29 33.56
N GLY A 85 -14.99 -16.39 32.83
CA GLY A 85 -15.36 -16.29 31.42
C GLY A 85 -15.02 -17.45 30.50
N GLU A 86 -14.54 -18.57 31.00
CA GLU A 86 -14.21 -19.73 30.14
C GLU A 86 -15.38 -20.67 29.80
N LEU A 87 -16.56 -20.12 29.55
CA LEU A 87 -17.71 -20.99 29.21
C LEU A 87 -17.96 -21.16 27.72
N PHE A 88 -17.25 -20.41 26.84
CA PHE A 88 -17.45 -20.54 25.39
C PHE A 88 -16.09 -20.54 24.67
N GLU A 89 -15.84 -21.58 23.86
CA GLU A 89 -14.68 -21.67 22.96
C GLU A 89 -14.56 -20.47 22.01
N GLU A 90 -15.65 -19.73 21.77
CA GLU A 90 -15.68 -18.53 20.94
C GLU A 90 -14.82 -17.38 21.52
N ASP A 91 -14.61 -17.33 22.84
CA ASP A 91 -13.83 -16.27 23.50
C ASP A 91 -12.31 -16.48 23.42
N GLN A 92 -11.86 -17.68 23.04
CA GLN A 92 -10.44 -18.00 22.95
C GLN A 92 -9.80 -17.54 21.64
N TYR A 93 -10.59 -17.21 20.62
CA TYR A 93 -10.10 -16.89 19.29
C TYR A 93 -10.77 -15.65 18.71
N THR A 94 -9.98 -14.81 18.06
CA THR A 94 -10.50 -13.79 17.15
C THR A 94 -10.65 -14.36 15.76
N TYR A 95 -11.84 -14.24 15.18
CA TYR A 95 -12.17 -14.77 13.86
C TYR A 95 -12.25 -13.69 12.80
N ARG A 96 -11.68 -13.97 11.62
CA ARG A 96 -11.93 -13.20 10.40
C ARG A 96 -12.47 -14.13 9.32
N VAL A 97 -13.65 -13.83 8.81
CA VAL A 97 -14.36 -14.67 7.85
C VAL A 97 -14.58 -13.92 6.55
N PHE A 98 -14.42 -14.62 5.43
CA PHE A 98 -14.55 -14.05 4.09
C PHE A 98 -15.44 -14.93 3.23
N CYS A 99 -16.34 -14.30 2.45
CA CYS A 99 -17.09 -14.94 1.38
C CYS A 99 -16.33 -14.80 0.06
N THR A 100 -16.23 -15.88 -0.73
CA THR A 100 -15.43 -15.88 -1.96
C THR A 100 -15.89 -16.94 -2.94
N ASN A 101 -15.64 -16.71 -4.24
CA ASN A 101 -15.73 -17.72 -5.30
C ASN A 101 -14.35 -18.23 -5.73
N LEU A 102 -13.28 -17.80 -5.08
CA LEU A 102 -11.93 -18.23 -5.41
C LEU A 102 -11.71 -19.69 -4.99
N ARG A 103 -11.01 -20.43 -5.86
CA ARG A 103 -10.46 -21.75 -5.56
C ARG A 103 -9.07 -21.59 -4.89
N GLY A 104 -8.66 -22.61 -4.15
CA GLY A 104 -7.34 -22.65 -3.51
C GLY A 104 -7.38 -22.71 -1.99
N LYS A 105 -6.19 -22.72 -1.40
CA LYS A 105 -6.04 -22.88 0.06
C LYS A 105 -6.48 -21.62 0.80
N PRO A 106 -7.22 -21.73 1.92
CA PRO A 106 -7.72 -20.61 2.74
C PRO A 106 -6.66 -19.55 3.05
N HIS A 107 -5.48 -19.93 3.53
CA HIS A 107 -4.41 -19.00 3.88
C HIS A 107 -3.89 -18.15 2.70
N LYS A 108 -3.98 -18.66 1.45
CA LYS A 108 -3.63 -17.87 0.25
C LYS A 108 -4.71 -16.86 -0.10
N ILE A 109 -5.97 -17.19 0.17
CA ILE A 109 -7.11 -16.31 -0.08
C ILE A 109 -7.11 -15.16 0.92
N THR A 110 -6.91 -15.44 2.21
CA THR A 110 -6.81 -14.40 3.24
C THR A 110 -5.62 -13.47 3.00
N ALA A 111 -4.44 -14.01 2.68
CA ALA A 111 -3.27 -13.21 2.32
C ALA A 111 -3.51 -12.32 1.07
N ARG A 112 -4.32 -12.81 0.11
CA ARG A 112 -4.73 -11.99 -1.05
C ARG A 112 -5.68 -10.86 -0.64
N TYR A 113 -6.54 -11.09 0.35
CA TYR A 113 -7.38 -10.03 0.91
C TYR A 113 -6.57 -8.98 1.65
N ASP A 114 -5.61 -9.38 2.47
CA ASP A 114 -4.79 -8.49 3.31
C ASP A 114 -3.97 -7.48 2.49
N LYS A 115 -3.64 -7.79 1.25
CA LYS A 115 -3.09 -6.81 0.30
C LYS A 115 -4.03 -5.63 0.00
N ARG A 116 -5.28 -5.63 0.51
CA ARG A 116 -6.17 -4.47 0.48
C ARG A 116 -5.70 -3.36 1.43
N ALA A 117 -5.07 -3.71 2.53
CA ALA A 117 -4.49 -2.76 3.46
C ALA A 117 -3.49 -1.80 2.78
N ASP A 118 -2.78 -2.27 1.74
CA ASP A 118 -1.90 -1.40 0.95
C ASP A 118 -2.67 -0.26 0.29
N ALA A 119 -3.87 -0.53 -0.24
CA ALA A 119 -4.72 0.51 -0.85
C ALA A 119 -5.25 1.50 0.20
N GLU A 120 -5.62 1.01 1.38
CA GLU A 120 -6.07 1.87 2.50
C GLU A 120 -4.93 2.75 3.00
N ASN A 121 -3.72 2.22 3.11
CA ASN A 121 -2.53 2.99 3.45
C ASN A 121 -2.23 4.08 2.41
N LEU A 122 -2.37 3.77 1.10
CA LEU A 122 -2.17 4.74 0.03
C LEU A 122 -3.23 5.85 0.05
N ILE A 123 -4.50 5.50 0.29
CA ILE A 123 -5.58 6.47 0.45
C ILE A 123 -5.32 7.35 1.68
N GLY A 124 -4.94 6.76 2.82
CA GLY A 124 -4.59 7.48 4.03
C GLY A 124 -3.38 8.42 3.84
N GLU A 125 -2.38 8.00 3.05
CA GLU A 125 -1.25 8.84 2.68
C GLU A 125 -1.70 10.02 1.80
N ALA A 126 -2.50 9.77 0.75
CA ALA A 126 -3.02 10.80 -0.13
C ALA A 126 -3.91 11.82 0.61
N LYS A 127 -4.70 11.36 1.57
CA LYS A 127 -5.49 12.22 2.45
C LYS A 127 -4.60 13.18 3.23
N ARG A 128 -3.54 12.70 3.86
CA ARG A 128 -2.56 13.54 4.59
C ARG A 128 -1.81 14.54 3.67
N GLU A 129 -1.75 14.27 2.38
CA GLU A 129 -1.13 15.14 1.37
C GLU A 129 -2.13 16.11 0.71
N GLY A 130 -3.34 16.25 1.29
CA GLY A 130 -4.32 17.25 0.88
C GLY A 130 -5.62 16.71 0.31
N LEU A 131 -5.77 15.40 0.13
CA LEU A 131 -7.00 14.82 -0.45
C LEU A 131 -8.24 14.98 0.46
N ASP A 132 -8.03 15.21 1.76
CA ASP A 132 -9.13 15.50 2.71
C ASP A 132 -9.63 16.94 2.66
N ALA A 133 -8.93 17.86 1.99
CA ALA A 133 -9.33 19.25 1.94
C ALA A 133 -10.51 19.47 0.98
N ILE A 134 -11.45 20.30 1.41
CA ILE A 134 -12.59 20.79 0.62
C ILE A 134 -12.45 22.30 0.48
N PRO A 135 -11.56 22.80 -0.43
CA PRO A 135 -11.20 24.22 -0.47
C PRO A 135 -12.29 25.14 -1.02
N SER A 136 -13.40 24.60 -1.55
CA SER A 136 -14.43 25.40 -2.19
C SER A 136 -15.84 24.90 -1.83
N ALA A 137 -16.79 25.82 -1.78
CA ALA A 137 -18.22 25.49 -1.68
C ALA A 137 -18.81 24.91 -2.98
N LYS A 138 -18.07 24.98 -4.11
CA LYS A 138 -18.53 24.49 -5.40
C LYS A 138 -17.97 23.10 -5.70
N PHE A 139 -18.83 22.12 -5.93
CA PHE A 139 -18.44 20.73 -6.21
C PHE A 139 -17.45 20.60 -7.38
N LYS A 140 -17.67 21.34 -8.48
CA LYS A 140 -16.77 21.32 -9.65
C LYS A 140 -15.34 21.72 -9.30
N ASN A 141 -15.17 22.73 -8.43
CA ASN A 141 -13.83 23.18 -8.00
C ASN A 141 -13.15 22.11 -7.12
N ASN A 142 -13.90 21.50 -6.21
CA ASN A 142 -13.39 20.42 -5.37
C ASN A 142 -13.01 19.19 -6.21
N ASN A 143 -13.78 18.87 -7.25
CA ASN A 143 -13.42 17.78 -8.16
C ASN A 143 -12.11 18.08 -8.91
N ALA A 144 -11.93 19.29 -9.44
CA ALA A 144 -10.67 19.70 -10.06
C ALA A 144 -9.50 19.64 -9.08
N TYR A 145 -9.67 20.15 -7.87
CA TYR A 145 -8.68 20.08 -6.80
C TYR A 145 -8.31 18.63 -6.47
N PHE A 146 -9.29 17.74 -6.31
CA PHE A 146 -9.09 16.32 -6.06
C PHE A 146 -8.24 15.66 -7.15
N GLN A 147 -8.53 15.94 -8.43
CA GLN A 147 -7.75 15.38 -9.55
C GLN A 147 -6.30 15.90 -9.54
N ILE A 148 -6.08 17.17 -9.23
CA ILE A 148 -4.74 17.76 -9.13
C ILE A 148 -3.94 17.09 -8.00
N VAL A 149 -4.56 16.90 -6.82
CA VAL A 149 -3.90 16.23 -5.67
C VAL A 149 -3.54 14.78 -6.02
N LEU A 150 -4.46 14.04 -6.67
CA LEU A 150 -4.18 12.67 -7.11
C LEU A 150 -3.04 12.62 -8.15
N MET A 151 -3.02 13.55 -9.08
CA MET A 151 -1.95 13.64 -10.07
C MET A 151 -0.60 13.92 -9.39
N ALA A 152 -0.54 14.89 -8.48
CA ALA A 152 0.66 15.20 -7.71
C ALA A 152 1.12 14.01 -6.86
N TYR A 153 0.18 13.30 -6.22
CA TYR A 153 0.45 12.07 -5.47
C TYR A 153 1.06 10.99 -6.36
N ASN A 154 0.49 10.75 -7.54
CA ASN A 154 0.99 9.75 -8.49
C ASN A 154 2.38 10.12 -9.02
N LEU A 155 2.66 11.40 -9.29
CA LEU A 155 3.98 11.87 -9.68
C LEU A 155 5.01 11.61 -8.58
N TRP A 156 4.68 11.86 -7.31
CA TRP A 156 5.55 11.53 -6.19
C TRP A 156 5.81 10.03 -6.06
N ARG A 157 4.79 9.22 -6.23
CA ARG A 157 4.94 7.75 -6.24
C ARG A 157 5.89 7.30 -7.35
N TYR A 158 5.71 7.84 -8.54
CA TYR A 158 6.58 7.56 -9.69
C TYR A 158 8.02 8.01 -9.44
N TYR A 159 8.20 9.20 -8.88
CA TYR A 159 9.51 9.74 -8.52
C TYR A 159 10.26 8.86 -7.51
N LYS A 160 9.57 8.38 -6.46
CA LYS A 160 10.13 7.41 -5.51
C LYS A 160 10.54 6.09 -6.19
N MET A 161 9.75 5.60 -7.13
CA MET A 161 10.08 4.39 -7.91
C MET A 161 11.35 4.60 -8.76
N LEU A 162 11.53 5.76 -9.35
CA LEU A 162 12.73 6.09 -10.12
C LEU A 162 13.94 6.20 -9.19
N ALA A 163 13.83 6.85 -8.05
CA ALA A 163 14.89 6.95 -7.05
C ALA A 163 15.32 5.56 -6.56
N GLN A 164 14.37 4.67 -6.27
CA GLN A 164 14.67 3.28 -5.89
C GLN A 164 15.38 2.50 -7.01
N LYS A 165 15.04 2.75 -8.28
CA LYS A 165 15.73 2.11 -9.41
C LYS A 165 17.18 2.56 -9.53
N SER A 166 17.47 3.83 -9.24
CA SER A 166 18.84 4.37 -9.31
C SER A 166 19.79 3.76 -8.27
N THR A 167 19.23 3.21 -7.16
CA THR A 167 20.03 2.60 -6.07
C THR A 167 20.33 1.12 -6.28
N ARG A 168 19.73 0.47 -7.28
CA ARG A 168 19.85 -0.98 -7.50
C ARG A 168 21.18 -1.46 -8.08
N GLU A 169 22.06 -0.59 -8.46
CA GLU A 169 23.40 -1.00 -8.90
C GLU A 169 24.28 -1.39 -7.70
N PRO A 170 24.88 -2.59 -7.70
CA PRO A 170 25.70 -3.08 -6.59
C PRO A 170 27.09 -2.41 -6.65
N ALA A 171 27.32 -1.39 -5.86
CA ALA A 171 28.63 -0.75 -5.88
C ALA A 171 29.17 -0.22 -4.55
N SER A 172 28.51 -0.34 -3.42
CA SER A 172 29.10 0.08 -2.15
C SER A 172 28.74 -0.86 -1.01
N LYS A 173 29.72 -1.09 -0.11
CA LYS A 173 29.51 -1.81 1.15
C LYS A 173 28.62 -1.06 2.13
N GLU A 174 28.39 0.22 1.91
CA GLU A 174 27.53 1.07 2.73
C GLU A 174 26.12 1.15 2.15
N PRO A 175 25.07 1.08 3.00
CA PRO A 175 23.70 1.20 2.55
C PRO A 175 23.43 2.60 1.99
N ASP A 176 23.02 2.68 0.72
CA ASP A 176 22.62 3.94 0.08
C ASP A 176 21.44 4.56 0.85
N PRO A 177 21.52 5.85 1.27
CA PRO A 177 20.46 6.56 2.00
C PRO A 177 19.09 6.55 1.31
N LEU A 178 19.06 6.34 -0.01
CA LEU A 178 17.82 6.23 -0.79
C LEU A 178 17.28 4.80 -0.86
N THR A 179 18.00 3.81 -0.30
CA THR A 179 17.49 2.43 -0.23
C THR A 179 16.17 2.39 0.56
N GLY A 180 15.18 1.67 0.03
CA GLY A 180 13.86 1.57 0.65
C GLY A 180 13.00 2.84 0.56
N ILE A 181 13.38 3.85 -0.22
CA ILE A 181 12.63 5.10 -0.35
C ILE A 181 11.21 4.88 -0.88
N GLN A 182 11.01 3.81 -1.66
CA GLN A 182 9.69 3.46 -2.18
C GLN A 182 8.68 3.17 -1.06
N ASP A 183 9.15 2.59 0.05
CA ASP A 183 8.31 2.20 1.19
C ASP A 183 8.10 3.35 2.18
N ASN A 184 8.88 4.43 2.06
CA ASN A 184 8.71 5.61 2.90
C ASN A 184 7.45 6.40 2.50
N THR A 185 6.85 7.10 3.48
CA THR A 185 5.78 8.09 3.19
C THR A 185 6.33 9.21 2.31
N ILE A 186 5.44 9.93 1.61
CA ILE A 186 5.84 11.10 0.79
C ILE A 186 6.57 12.14 1.64
N ARG A 187 6.12 12.36 2.87
CA ARG A 187 6.78 13.29 3.80
C ARG A 187 8.24 12.93 4.05
N ILE A 188 8.52 11.66 4.36
CA ILE A 188 9.89 11.16 4.57
C ILE A 188 10.69 11.19 3.26
N ALA A 189 10.07 10.83 2.14
CA ALA A 189 10.72 10.87 0.84
C ALA A 189 11.13 12.31 0.46
N ARG A 190 10.30 13.32 0.75
CA ARG A 190 10.66 14.74 0.56
C ARG A 190 11.86 15.15 1.41
N LEU A 191 11.89 14.72 2.69
CA LEU A 191 13.05 14.99 3.55
C LEU A 191 14.34 14.39 2.98
N LYS A 192 14.28 13.19 2.45
CA LYS A 192 15.43 12.49 1.88
C LYS A 192 15.89 13.06 0.52
N LEU A 193 14.95 13.51 -0.32
CA LEU A 193 15.20 13.87 -1.71
C LEU A 193 15.30 15.38 -1.95
N LEU A 194 14.58 16.21 -1.20
CA LEU A 194 14.51 17.64 -1.46
C LEU A 194 15.25 18.48 -0.42
N LEU A 195 15.35 18.02 0.83
CA LEU A 195 16.01 18.77 1.89
C LEU A 195 17.50 18.40 1.98
N ILE A 196 18.23 18.61 0.89
CA ILE A 196 19.69 18.47 0.81
C ILE A 196 20.28 19.87 0.74
N ALA A 197 21.27 20.14 1.58
CA ALA A 197 21.94 21.41 1.60
C ALA A 197 22.60 21.67 0.24
N ALA A 198 22.27 22.80 -0.39
CA ALA A 198 22.79 23.18 -1.69
C ALA A 198 22.94 24.70 -1.79
N LYS A 199 23.89 25.12 -2.62
CA LYS A 199 24.13 26.54 -2.98
C LYS A 199 23.80 26.76 -4.44
N LEU A 200 23.03 27.78 -4.75
CA LEU A 200 22.86 28.26 -6.12
C LEU A 200 24.09 29.09 -6.48
N ALA A 201 24.71 28.79 -7.58
CA ALA A 201 25.84 29.52 -8.15
C ALA A 201 25.56 29.82 -9.62
N PHE A 202 25.95 31.01 -10.06
CA PHE A 202 25.91 31.41 -11.46
C PHE A 202 27.36 31.39 -12.02
N HIS A 203 27.60 30.56 -13.00
CA HIS A 203 28.93 30.45 -13.61
C HIS A 203 28.82 30.17 -15.12
N ASN A 204 29.64 30.84 -15.94
CA ASN A 204 29.62 30.69 -17.40
C ASN A 204 28.22 30.85 -18.01
N ASN A 205 27.48 31.86 -17.58
CA ASN A 205 26.12 32.18 -18.04
C ASN A 205 25.09 31.01 -17.80
N ARG A 206 25.30 30.19 -16.77
CA ARG A 206 24.45 29.09 -16.42
C ARG A 206 24.21 29.02 -14.92
N ASP A 207 22.98 28.73 -14.55
CA ASP A 207 22.64 28.40 -13.17
C ASP A 207 23.18 27.02 -12.81
N GLN A 208 23.86 26.93 -11.67
CA GLN A 208 24.41 25.69 -11.12
C GLN A 208 23.90 25.47 -9.71
N VAL A 209 23.57 24.22 -9.40
CA VAL A 209 23.27 23.79 -8.04
C VAL A 209 24.45 22.99 -7.51
N LYS A 210 25.13 23.53 -6.50
CA LYS A 210 26.26 22.88 -5.82
C LYS A 210 25.74 22.26 -4.52
N PHE A 211 25.72 20.93 -4.43
CA PHE A 211 25.34 20.22 -3.23
C PHE A 211 26.45 20.21 -2.20
N SER A 212 26.08 20.24 -0.93
CA SER A 212 27.04 20.16 0.17
C SER A 212 27.76 18.80 0.17
N ILE A 213 29.08 18.84 0.25
CA ILE A 213 29.93 17.64 0.39
C ILE A 213 29.78 16.96 1.76
N TYR A 214 29.29 17.71 2.76
CA TYR A 214 29.07 17.21 4.12
C TYR A 214 27.73 16.48 4.31
N ASP A 215 26.84 16.53 3.32
CA ASP A 215 25.58 15.78 3.36
C ASP A 215 25.81 14.38 2.77
N THR A 216 25.67 13.36 3.63
CA THR A 216 25.86 11.96 3.25
C THR A 216 24.94 11.48 2.13
N ARG A 217 23.86 12.23 1.84
CA ARG A 217 22.91 11.93 0.76
C ARG A 217 23.36 12.49 -0.60
N THR A 218 24.33 13.39 -0.62
CA THR A 218 24.80 14.05 -1.86
C THR A 218 25.21 13.06 -2.94
N PRO A 219 26.02 12.01 -2.69
CA PRO A 219 26.41 11.04 -3.71
C PRO A 219 25.20 10.31 -4.30
N SER A 220 24.26 9.88 -3.45
CA SER A 220 23.04 9.19 -3.88
C SER A 220 22.14 10.10 -4.71
N MET A 221 22.02 11.38 -4.34
CA MET A 221 21.27 12.37 -5.12
C MET A 221 21.92 12.63 -6.47
N GLN A 222 23.23 12.78 -6.53
CA GLN A 222 23.95 12.95 -7.80
C GLN A 222 23.76 11.74 -8.71
N LYS A 223 23.86 10.53 -8.18
CA LYS A 223 23.60 9.29 -8.92
C LYS A 223 22.16 9.27 -9.45
N PHE A 224 21.19 9.66 -8.63
CA PHE A 224 19.79 9.73 -9.03
C PHE A 224 19.55 10.77 -10.13
N LEU A 225 20.13 11.96 -10.03
CA LEU A 225 20.01 13.00 -11.06
C LEU A 225 20.63 12.57 -12.39
N ARG A 226 21.80 11.92 -12.38
CA ARG A 226 22.41 11.33 -13.59
C ARG A 226 21.50 10.25 -14.21
N PHE A 227 20.88 9.42 -13.37
CA PHE A 227 19.91 8.44 -13.85
C PHE A 227 18.70 9.09 -14.52
N LEU A 228 18.17 10.19 -13.95
CA LEU A 228 17.07 10.96 -14.56
C LEU A 228 17.49 11.60 -15.89
N ASP A 229 18.68 12.18 -15.98
CA ASP A 229 19.21 12.75 -17.23
C ASP A 229 19.35 11.69 -18.32
N HIS A 230 19.83 10.50 -17.96
CA HIS A 230 19.94 9.39 -18.90
C HIS A 230 18.55 8.87 -19.33
N ALA A 231 17.61 8.77 -18.41
CA ALA A 231 16.23 8.41 -18.72
C ALA A 231 15.54 9.44 -19.62
N ARG A 232 15.80 10.74 -19.38
CA ARG A 232 15.30 11.86 -20.20
C ARG A 232 15.83 11.80 -21.63
N ALA A 233 17.11 11.45 -21.82
CA ALA A 233 17.71 11.36 -23.15
C ALA A 233 17.04 10.29 -24.04
N LYS A 234 16.36 9.30 -23.44
CA LYS A 234 15.59 8.25 -24.14
C LYS A 234 14.17 8.69 -24.53
N VAL A 235 13.69 9.82 -24.02
CA VAL A 235 12.34 10.33 -24.37
C VAL A 235 12.40 11.01 -25.74
N ARG A 236 11.37 10.80 -26.54
CA ARG A 236 11.29 11.33 -27.91
C ARG A 236 11.47 12.87 -27.94
N PRO A 237 12.16 13.41 -28.94
CA PRO A 237 12.55 14.85 -29.01
C PRO A 237 11.40 15.85 -28.89
N TRP A 238 10.18 15.51 -29.37
CA TRP A 238 9.03 16.41 -29.30
C TRP A 238 8.52 16.70 -27.88
N VAL A 239 8.82 15.81 -26.92
CA VAL A 239 8.50 16.02 -25.50
C VAL A 239 9.55 16.87 -24.82
N GLN A 240 10.79 16.88 -25.34
CA GLN A 240 11.91 17.60 -24.72
C GLN A 240 11.79 19.13 -24.82
N GLY A 241 11.15 19.64 -25.87
CA GLY A 241 11.02 21.09 -26.11
C GLY A 241 9.99 21.79 -25.23
N THR A 242 9.01 21.09 -24.71
CA THR A 242 7.83 21.67 -24.03
C THR A 242 7.87 21.61 -22.51
N LEU A 243 8.70 20.77 -21.91
CA LEU A 243 8.58 20.45 -20.47
C LEU A 243 9.69 20.97 -19.57
N TRP A 244 10.85 21.44 -20.09
CA TRP A 244 11.94 21.87 -19.21
C TRP A 244 12.95 22.82 -19.83
N PRO A 245 12.93 24.11 -19.51
CA PRO A 245 13.91 25.07 -20.01
C PRO A 245 15.26 25.05 -19.26
N CYS A 246 15.35 24.38 -18.09
CA CYS A 246 16.56 24.42 -17.27
C CYS A 246 17.45 23.21 -17.51
N ARG A 247 18.66 23.41 -18.06
CA ARG A 247 19.74 22.42 -18.05
C ARG A 247 20.52 22.56 -16.76
N PHE A 248 20.37 21.60 -15.85
CA PHE A 248 21.25 21.51 -14.69
C PHE A 248 22.56 20.84 -15.09
N THR A 249 23.67 21.54 -14.95
CA THR A 249 25.01 20.93 -15.03
C THR A 249 25.44 20.56 -13.62
N LEU A 250 25.68 19.28 -13.40
CA LEU A 250 26.22 18.76 -12.14
C LEU A 250 27.73 18.86 -12.20
N ASN A 251 28.33 19.87 -11.55
CA ASN A 251 29.75 19.90 -11.31
C ASN A 251 30.02 19.41 -9.89
N ALA A 252 30.76 18.32 -9.78
CA ALA A 252 31.41 17.91 -8.55
C ALA A 252 32.68 18.80 -8.40
N SER A 253 32.68 19.57 -7.37
CA SER A 253 33.90 20.23 -6.87
C SER A 253 33.97 20.06 -5.37
#